data_34799712d39551e5115d83d39b7dce81
#
_entry.id   34799712d39551e5115d83d39b7dce81
#
_cell.length_a   1.000
_cell.length_b   1.000
_cell.length_c   1.000
_cell.angle_alpha   90.00
_cell.angle_beta   90.00
_cell.angle_gamma   90.00
#
_symmetry.space_group_name_H-M   'P 1'
#
loop_
_entity.id
_entity.type
_entity.pdbx_description
1 polymer ?
#
loop_
_entity_poly.entity_id
_entity_poly.type
_entity_poly.pdbx_seq_one_letter_code
_entity_poly.pdbx_strand_id
1 'polypeptide(L)'
;MNYDKLYPSIDLHGEYAFSAKVLTKDFINDNINLHNEVICIIHGIGKGIVKKAVHEVLKEDKRIERYYVDFMNPGCTIVKIKKEYL
;
A
#
# COMPACT_ATOMS: atom_id res chain seq x y z
N MET A 1 15.96 -8.11 -3.21
CA MET A 1 15.78 -6.74 -3.70
C MET A 1 15.19 -5.88 -2.59
N ASN A 2 15.65 -4.67 -2.47
CA ASN A 2 15.14 -3.75 -1.47
C ASN A 2 14.10 -2.81 -2.12
N TYR A 3 12.84 -3.00 -1.77
CA TYR A 3 11.73 -2.22 -2.35
C TYR A 3 11.80 -0.74 -2.03
N ASP A 4 12.37 -0.37 -0.88
CA ASP A 4 12.53 1.02 -0.48
C ASP A 4 13.33 1.84 -1.48
N LYS A 5 14.15 1.18 -2.29
CA LYS A 5 14.96 1.85 -3.31
C LYS A 5 14.22 2.01 -4.64
N LEU A 6 13.14 1.25 -4.87
CA LEU A 6 12.39 1.29 -6.12
C LEU A 6 11.15 2.16 -6.01
N TYR A 7 10.42 2.04 -4.92
CA TYR A 7 9.16 2.73 -4.73
C TYR A 7 9.08 3.29 -3.32
N PRO A 8 8.41 4.44 -3.15
CA PRO A 8 8.06 4.90 -1.80
C PRO A 8 7.33 3.78 -1.08
N SER A 9 7.72 3.48 0.15
CA SER A 9 7.12 2.38 0.89
C SER A 9 6.80 2.77 2.32
N ILE A 10 5.80 2.09 2.88
CA ILE A 10 5.45 2.18 4.30
C ILE A 10 5.42 0.77 4.86
N ASP A 11 5.97 0.61 6.05
CA ASP A 11 5.99 -0.68 6.74
C ASP A 11 4.92 -0.69 7.82
N LEU A 12 3.89 -1.51 7.63
CA LEU A 12 2.75 -1.64 8.52
C LEU A 12 2.72 -2.97 9.27
N HIS A 13 3.77 -3.79 9.15
CA HIS A 13 3.75 -5.07 9.84
C HIS A 13 3.59 -4.84 11.35
N GLY A 14 2.79 -5.68 12.00
CA GLY A 14 2.54 -5.56 13.44
C GLY A 14 1.50 -4.52 13.82
N GLU A 15 0.98 -3.73 12.89
CA GLU A 15 -0.10 -2.78 13.19
C GLU A 15 -1.43 -3.50 13.42
N TYR A 16 -2.34 -2.83 14.12
CA TYR A 16 -3.72 -3.30 14.22
C TYR A 16 -4.48 -2.95 12.95
N ALA A 17 -5.59 -3.65 12.71
CA ALA A 17 -6.39 -3.41 11.50
C ALA A 17 -6.82 -1.95 11.36
N PHE A 18 -7.27 -1.33 12.44
CA PHE A 18 -7.72 0.06 12.41
C PHE A 18 -6.58 1.02 12.05
N SER A 19 -5.45 0.92 12.73
CA SER A 19 -4.31 1.79 12.47
C SER A 19 -3.74 1.57 11.08
N ALA A 20 -3.71 0.32 10.61
CA ALA A 20 -3.26 0.02 9.25
C ALA A 20 -4.12 0.70 8.20
N LYS A 21 -5.44 0.76 8.40
CA LYS A 21 -6.34 1.46 7.47
C LYS A 21 -6.06 2.95 7.44
N VAL A 22 -5.92 3.57 8.59
CA VAL A 22 -5.64 5.01 8.68
C VAL A 22 -4.31 5.34 8.01
N LEU A 23 -3.27 4.58 8.35
CA LEU A 23 -1.93 4.81 7.80
C LEU A 23 -1.88 4.57 6.29
N THR A 24 -2.64 3.60 5.79
CA THR A 24 -2.74 3.35 4.35
C THR A 24 -3.35 4.55 3.63
N LYS A 25 -4.46 5.08 4.15
CA LYS A 25 -5.10 6.26 3.56
C LYS A 25 -4.19 7.47 3.55
N ASP A 26 -3.50 7.72 4.66
CA ASP A 26 -2.57 8.84 4.77
C ASP A 26 -1.42 8.68 3.79
N PHE A 27 -0.89 7.48 3.66
CA PHE A 27 0.22 7.20 2.74
C PHE A 27 -0.18 7.42 1.28
N ILE A 28 -1.39 7.00 0.90
CA ILE A 28 -1.92 7.24 -0.45
C ILE A 28 -2.03 8.75 -0.69
N ASN A 29 -2.62 9.50 0.25
CA ASN A 29 -2.75 10.94 0.13
C ASN A 29 -1.40 11.64 -0.03
N ASP A 30 -0.43 11.27 0.81
CA ASP A 30 0.91 11.86 0.77
C ASP A 30 1.58 11.62 -0.58
N ASN A 31 1.45 10.42 -1.12
CA ASN A 31 2.10 10.06 -2.38
C ASN A 31 1.41 10.68 -3.60
N ILE A 32 0.10 10.88 -3.55
CA ILE A 32 -0.60 11.65 -4.58
C ILE A 32 -0.08 13.08 -4.59
N ASN A 33 0.07 13.71 -3.43
CA ASN A 33 0.62 15.06 -3.32
C ASN A 33 2.06 15.16 -3.81
N LEU A 34 2.82 14.07 -3.68
CA LEU A 34 4.20 13.98 -4.16
C LEU A 34 4.30 13.53 -5.61
N HIS A 35 3.18 13.25 -6.26
CA HIS A 35 3.11 12.76 -7.64
C HIS A 35 3.81 11.42 -7.87
N ASN A 36 3.77 10.55 -6.86
CA ASN A 36 4.32 9.19 -6.96
C ASN A 36 3.25 8.24 -7.47
N GLU A 37 3.45 7.68 -8.65
CA GLU A 37 2.48 6.81 -9.29
C GLU A 37 2.42 5.41 -8.67
N VAL A 38 3.58 4.88 -8.29
CA VAL A 38 3.68 3.51 -7.76
C VAL A 38 4.23 3.54 -6.35
N ILE A 39 3.56 2.89 -5.44
CA ILE A 39 3.95 2.80 -4.03
C ILE A 39 3.89 1.36 -3.55
N CYS A 40 4.57 1.09 -2.46
CA CYS A 40 4.64 -0.24 -1.87
C CYS A 40 4.16 -0.20 -0.42
N ILE A 41 3.27 -1.11 -0.05
CA ILE A 41 2.78 -1.22 1.33
C ILE A 41 3.23 -2.56 1.88
N ILE A 42 4.07 -2.53 2.90
CA ILE A 42 4.60 -3.71 3.56
C ILE A 42 3.66 -4.05 4.71
N HIS A 43 2.88 -5.10 4.56
CA HIS A 43 1.93 -5.54 5.59
C HIS A 43 2.42 -6.76 6.35
N GLY A 44 3.50 -7.36 5.86
CA GLY A 44 4.06 -8.55 6.46
C GLY A 44 3.34 -9.83 6.05
N ILE A 45 3.87 -10.94 6.55
CA ILE A 45 3.29 -12.28 6.40
C ILE A 45 2.71 -12.66 7.76
N GLY A 46 1.90 -13.64 7.85
CA GLY A 46 1.34 -14.11 9.11
C GLY A 46 -0.14 -14.39 8.94
N LYS A 47 -0.97 -13.92 9.87
CA LYS A 47 -2.40 -14.21 9.83
C LYS A 47 -3.17 -13.42 8.77
N GLY A 48 -2.53 -12.44 8.14
CA GLY A 48 -3.16 -11.65 7.09
C GLY A 48 -4.09 -10.55 7.57
N ILE A 49 -4.05 -10.20 8.84
CA ILE A 49 -4.95 -9.17 9.40
C ILE A 49 -4.62 -7.80 8.82
N VAL A 50 -3.34 -7.43 8.81
CA VAL A 50 -2.91 -6.14 8.26
C VAL A 50 -3.10 -6.10 6.74
N LYS A 51 -2.74 -7.18 6.06
CA LYS A 51 -2.95 -7.30 4.61
C LYS A 51 -4.42 -7.10 4.25
N LYS A 52 -5.33 -7.74 4.98
CA LYS A 52 -6.77 -7.61 4.75
C LYS A 52 -7.22 -6.17 4.92
N ALA A 53 -6.77 -5.51 5.99
CA ALA A 53 -7.11 -4.11 6.26
C ALA A 53 -6.63 -3.19 5.14
N VAL A 54 -5.39 -3.37 4.68
CA VAL A 54 -4.80 -2.62 3.58
C VAL A 54 -5.63 -2.83 2.30
N HIS A 55 -5.93 -4.09 1.96
CA HIS A 55 -6.66 -4.40 0.74
C HIS A 55 -8.10 -3.88 0.76
N GLU A 56 -8.73 -3.80 1.92
CA GLU A 56 -10.05 -3.20 2.05
C GLU A 56 -10.01 -1.71 1.69
N VAL A 57 -8.99 -0.98 2.15
CA VAL A 57 -8.81 0.43 1.78
C VAL A 57 -8.58 0.58 0.29
N LEU A 58 -7.68 -0.23 -0.28
CA LEU A 58 -7.33 -0.14 -1.69
C LEU A 58 -8.52 -0.47 -2.60
N LYS A 59 -9.31 -1.45 -2.21
CA LYS A 59 -10.48 -1.87 -2.98
C LYS A 59 -11.53 -0.76 -3.09
N GLU A 60 -11.68 0.03 -2.05
CA GLU A 60 -12.71 1.08 -1.98
C GLU A 60 -12.22 2.43 -2.50
N ASP A 61 -10.93 2.61 -2.69
CA ASP A 61 -10.37 3.90 -3.10
C ASP A 61 -10.35 4.01 -4.63
N LYS A 62 -11.21 4.87 -5.17
CA LYS A 62 -11.35 5.05 -6.61
C LYS A 62 -10.12 5.62 -7.30
N ARG A 63 -9.17 6.15 -6.53
CA ARG A 63 -7.92 6.71 -7.06
C ARG A 63 -6.90 5.64 -7.40
N ILE A 64 -7.12 4.42 -6.92
CA ILE A 64 -6.22 3.30 -7.16
C ILE A 64 -6.59 2.62 -8.47
N GLU A 65 -5.61 2.55 -9.39
CA GLU A 65 -5.82 1.88 -10.67
C GLU A 65 -5.80 0.37 -10.51
N ARG A 66 -4.79 -0.13 -9.79
CA ARG A 66 -4.67 -1.56 -9.49
C ARG A 66 -3.74 -1.75 -8.30
N TYR A 67 -3.86 -2.90 -7.68
CA TYR A 67 -2.96 -3.32 -6.63
C TYR A 67 -2.81 -4.84 -6.69
N TYR A 68 -1.65 -5.31 -6.28
CA TYR A 68 -1.40 -6.75 -6.27
C TYR A 68 -0.31 -7.07 -5.25
N VAL A 69 -0.39 -8.28 -4.70
CA VAL A 69 0.66 -8.79 -3.82
C VAL A 69 1.90 -9.02 -4.68
N ASP A 70 3.04 -8.56 -4.20
CA ASP A 70 4.28 -8.71 -4.94
C ASP A 70 4.63 -10.19 -5.09
N PHE A 71 4.90 -10.59 -6.32
CA PHE A 71 5.27 -11.97 -6.64
C PHE A 71 6.50 -12.42 -5.87
N MET A 72 7.49 -11.55 -5.71
CA MET A 72 8.77 -11.87 -5.06
C MET A 72 8.72 -11.70 -3.54
N ASN A 73 7.77 -10.96 -3.02
CA ASN A 73 7.66 -10.71 -1.59
C ASN A 73 6.19 -10.68 -1.18
N PRO A 74 5.64 -11.81 -0.70
CA PRO A 74 4.22 -11.87 -0.34
C PRO A 74 3.84 -11.01 0.87
N GLY A 75 4.81 -10.43 1.56
CA GLY A 75 4.56 -9.46 2.63
C GLY A 75 4.36 -8.04 2.14
N CYS A 76 4.35 -7.82 0.82
CA CYS A 76 4.19 -6.49 0.22
C CYS A 76 3.07 -6.47 -0.80
N THR A 77 2.37 -5.34 -0.87
CA THR A 77 1.42 -5.04 -1.95
C THR A 77 1.91 -3.84 -2.72
N ILE A 78 2.00 -3.99 -4.04
CA ILE A 78 2.35 -2.91 -4.96
C ILE A 78 1.05 -2.23 -5.37
N VAL A 79 1.05 -0.90 -5.36
CA VAL A 79 -0.14 -0.09 -5.63
C VAL A 79 0.16 0.90 -6.73
N LYS A 80 -0.68 0.94 -7.74
CA LYS A 80 -0.58 1.93 -8.81
C LYS A 80 -1.74 2.91 -8.71
N ILE A 81 -1.41 4.19 -8.65
CA ILE A 81 -2.39 5.29 -8.56
C ILE A 81 -2.73 5.74 -9.98
N LYS A 82 -4.00 6.04 -10.22
CA LYS A 82 -4.46 6.52 -11.53
C LYS A 82 -3.80 7.86 -11.86
N LYS A 83 -3.34 8.00 -13.09
CA LYS A 83 -2.62 9.20 -13.55
C LYS A 83 -3.46 10.47 -13.42
N GLU A 84 -4.78 10.37 -13.53
CA GLU A 84 -5.66 11.54 -13.42
C GLU A 84 -5.61 12.21 -12.04
N TYR A 85 -5.10 11.51 -11.02
CA TYR A 85 -4.96 12.07 -9.67
C TYR A 85 -3.55 12.58 -9.38
N LEU A 86 -2.66 12.42 -10.32
CA LEU A 86 -1.27 12.85 -10.20
C LEU A 86 -1.06 14.17 -10.97
#